data_2cf0a44ffae1747ec77a3dcf563cf22f
#
_entry.id   2cf0a44ffae1747ec77a3dcf563cf22f
#
_cell.length_a   1.000
_cell.length_b   1.000
_cell.length_c   1.000
_cell.angle_alpha   90.00
_cell.angle_beta   90.00
_cell.angle_gamma   90.00
#
_symmetry.space_group_name_H-M   'P 1'
#
loop_
_entity.id
_entity.type
_entity.pdbx_description
1 polymer ?
#
loop_
_entity_poly.entity_id
_entity_poly.type
_entity_poly.pdbx_seq_one_letter_code
_entity_poly.pdbx_strand_id
1 'polypeptide(L)'
;MQMHNVVLTRSKKAGHVAIEAVMPEDFLVSSRSRRLRDGFCAHRVRKTMSDLKAEGYENVELIDSEPNALAADLSELALARQNEQNRVVTNAFDDGFGDDSQREVELYECYLPIDVDGDGISEWRKITKAGNAILDNEVVDGPPFALVSPISIPGLLIGRSIADLAMPIQRIKTKFLRGLDDNMQIQINGRVGLVEGKVNFNDWMDNRPGGAVRIKSADAIAPIKQGLPDIAGAMQLLQYVDAMSQERTGITKYSQGLDADTLNHTADGIKRITARADLRVKMIARKFAETGVTDLFRLIQKLLMQHQDKPMSIALSKGKWVDIDPRVWRNQYSMKVVVGTGTR
;
A
#
# COMPACT_ATOMS: atom_id res chain seq x y z
N MET A 1 26.73 8.65 -60.84
CA MET A 1 26.13 9.51 -59.82
C MET A 1 25.74 8.61 -58.66
N GLN A 2 26.54 8.54 -57.61
CA GLN A 2 26.26 7.71 -56.42
C GLN A 2 25.35 8.51 -55.48
N MET A 3 24.12 8.01 -55.24
CA MET A 3 23.24 8.56 -54.23
C MET A 3 23.66 8.07 -52.84
N HIS A 4 24.08 8.95 -51.97
CA HIS A 4 24.31 8.67 -50.57
C HIS A 4 23.05 9.00 -49.80
N ASN A 5 22.41 7.98 -49.23
CA ASN A 5 21.31 8.16 -48.28
C ASN A 5 21.90 8.59 -46.92
N VAL A 6 21.73 9.85 -46.58
CA VAL A 6 22.04 10.35 -45.24
C VAL A 6 20.80 10.23 -44.36
N VAL A 7 20.83 9.31 -43.41
CA VAL A 7 19.77 9.19 -42.39
C VAL A 7 20.11 10.14 -41.26
N LEU A 8 19.40 11.25 -41.15
CA LEU A 8 19.46 12.19 -40.02
C LEU A 8 18.55 11.70 -38.89
N THR A 9 19.12 11.03 -37.91
CA THR A 9 18.37 10.64 -36.70
C THR A 9 18.46 11.79 -35.67
N ARG A 10 17.38 12.51 -35.47
CA ARG A 10 17.25 13.53 -34.44
C ARG A 10 16.57 12.93 -33.22
N SER A 11 17.34 12.53 -32.21
CA SER A 11 16.77 12.17 -30.91
C SER A 11 16.39 13.45 -30.16
N LYS A 12 15.09 13.69 -29.98
CA LYS A 12 14.59 14.69 -29.03
C LYS A 12 14.53 14.00 -27.65
N LYS A 13 15.48 14.26 -26.78
CA LYS A 13 15.29 14.01 -25.35
C LYS A 13 14.36 15.11 -24.82
N ALA A 14 13.06 14.87 -24.81
CA ALA A 14 12.11 15.71 -24.10
C ALA A 14 12.02 15.16 -22.68
N GLY A 15 12.67 15.83 -21.72
CA GLY A 15 12.48 15.54 -20.31
C GLY A 15 11.04 15.86 -19.89
N HIS A 16 10.43 15.02 -19.07
CA HIS A 16 9.14 15.26 -18.45
C HIS A 16 9.24 14.96 -16.96
N VAL A 17 8.42 15.63 -16.16
CA VAL A 17 8.30 15.32 -14.73
C VAL A 17 7.44 14.08 -14.59
N ALA A 18 8.01 13.00 -14.08
CA ALA A 18 7.28 11.78 -13.72
C ALA A 18 6.93 11.79 -12.23
N ILE A 19 5.77 11.26 -11.89
CA ILE A 19 5.31 11.08 -10.51
C ILE A 19 5.05 9.60 -10.35
N GLU A 20 5.79 8.98 -9.44
CA GLU A 20 5.68 7.56 -9.16
C GLU A 20 5.23 7.32 -7.72
N ALA A 21 4.40 6.30 -7.53
CA ALA A 21 3.98 5.87 -6.21
C ALA A 21 5.01 4.92 -5.63
N VAL A 22 5.67 5.33 -4.54
CA VAL A 22 6.63 4.49 -3.83
C VAL A 22 5.89 3.58 -2.85
N MET A 23 6.17 2.28 -2.91
CA MET A 23 5.61 1.31 -1.98
C MET A 23 6.19 1.52 -0.58
N PRO A 24 5.38 1.35 0.49
CA PRO A 24 5.87 1.55 1.86
C PRO A 24 7.07 0.67 2.23
N GLU A 25 7.15 -0.54 1.70
CA GLU A 25 8.26 -1.48 1.90
C GLU A 25 9.54 -1.10 1.16
N ASP A 26 9.42 -0.28 0.10
CA ASP A 26 10.56 0.19 -0.71
C ASP A 26 11.03 1.57 -0.25
N PHE A 27 10.33 2.19 0.70
CA PHE A 27 10.72 3.47 1.28
C PHE A 27 11.37 3.27 2.65
N LEU A 28 12.65 3.56 2.71
CA LEU A 28 13.45 3.47 3.92
C LEU A 28 13.65 4.86 4.52
N VAL A 29 13.44 5.00 5.81
CA VAL A 29 13.61 6.27 6.51
C VAL A 29 14.18 6.06 7.91
N SER A 30 15.00 7.00 8.36
CA SER A 30 15.54 6.96 9.71
C SER A 30 14.41 7.05 10.75
N SER A 31 14.43 6.17 11.76
CA SER A 31 13.44 6.11 12.83
C SER A 31 13.37 7.41 13.68
N ARG A 32 14.39 8.24 13.61
CA ARG A 32 14.46 9.52 14.33
C ARG A 32 13.89 10.70 13.53
N SER A 33 13.64 10.53 12.21
CA SER A 33 13.15 11.59 11.36
C SER A 33 11.70 11.94 11.68
N ARG A 34 11.43 13.21 11.92
CA ARG A 34 10.08 13.78 12.09
C ARG A 34 9.57 14.40 10.79
N ARG A 35 10.48 14.81 9.91
CA ARG A 35 10.23 15.33 8.58
C ARG A 35 11.12 14.61 7.59
N LEU A 36 10.76 14.60 6.33
CA LEU A 36 11.57 14.00 5.26
C LEU A 36 12.99 14.60 5.16
N ARG A 37 13.16 15.85 5.59
CA ARG A 37 14.43 16.56 5.58
C ARG A 37 15.24 16.47 6.88
N ASP A 38 14.79 15.70 7.85
CA ASP A 38 15.49 15.63 9.14
C ASP A 38 16.62 14.58 9.17
N GLY A 39 16.70 13.72 8.15
CA GLY A 39 17.69 12.66 8.14
C GLY A 39 17.65 11.79 6.89
N PHE A 40 18.28 10.65 6.98
CA PHE A 40 18.38 9.67 5.91
C PHE A 40 17.00 9.19 5.43
N CYS A 41 16.82 9.16 4.12
CA CYS A 41 15.76 8.40 3.47
C CYS A 41 16.28 7.76 2.19
N ALA A 42 15.71 6.63 1.80
CA ALA A 42 16.10 5.93 0.59
C ALA A 42 14.89 5.29 -0.10
N HIS A 43 15.00 5.14 -1.40
CA HIS A 43 14.06 4.41 -2.24
C HIS A 43 14.77 3.19 -2.81
N ARG A 44 14.18 2.02 -2.59
CA ARG A 44 14.64 0.77 -3.17
C ARG A 44 13.92 0.52 -4.49
N VAL A 45 14.67 0.32 -5.54
CA VAL A 45 14.17 0.05 -6.90
C VAL A 45 14.82 -1.21 -7.44
N ARG A 46 14.07 -2.04 -8.15
CA ARG A 46 14.64 -3.15 -8.90
C ARG A 46 14.79 -2.73 -10.35
N LYS A 47 16.00 -2.90 -10.88
CA LYS A 47 16.34 -2.62 -12.28
C LYS A 47 17.17 -3.75 -12.84
N THR A 48 17.11 -3.94 -14.16
CA THR A 48 17.98 -4.90 -14.83
C THR A 48 19.36 -4.31 -15.06
N MET A 49 20.38 -5.17 -15.21
CA MET A 49 21.72 -4.74 -15.57
C MET A 49 21.76 -3.96 -16.88
N SER A 50 20.88 -4.32 -17.82
CA SER A 50 20.71 -3.61 -19.09
C SER A 50 20.21 -2.18 -18.88
N ASP A 51 19.24 -1.98 -18.00
CA ASP A 51 18.68 -0.66 -17.71
C ASP A 51 19.73 0.26 -17.06
N LEU A 52 20.50 -0.28 -16.11
CA LEU A 52 21.57 0.48 -15.44
C LEU A 52 22.65 0.96 -16.45
N LYS A 53 23.04 0.10 -17.39
CA LYS A 53 23.97 0.48 -18.46
C LYS A 53 23.37 1.49 -19.44
N ALA A 54 22.06 1.34 -19.77
CA ALA A 54 21.37 2.27 -20.66
C ALA A 54 21.18 3.66 -20.04
N GLU A 55 20.97 3.73 -18.72
CA GLU A 55 20.91 4.99 -17.96
C GLU A 55 22.29 5.66 -17.81
N GLY A 56 23.37 4.95 -18.10
CA GLY A 56 24.73 5.49 -18.12
C GLY A 56 25.41 5.54 -16.75
N TYR A 57 24.98 4.68 -15.81
CA TYR A 57 25.66 4.57 -14.52
C TYR A 57 27.08 4.05 -14.67
N GLU A 58 27.99 4.63 -13.91
CA GLU A 58 29.37 4.17 -13.79
C GLU A 58 29.47 2.97 -12.84
N ASN A 59 30.53 2.19 -12.93
CA ASN A 59 30.85 1.08 -12.02
C ASN A 59 29.80 -0.06 -11.96
N VAL A 60 28.94 -0.19 -12.96
CA VAL A 60 27.93 -1.28 -13.01
C VAL A 60 28.59 -2.66 -12.98
N GLU A 61 29.82 -2.79 -13.46
CA GLU A 61 30.59 -4.04 -13.48
C GLU A 61 31.10 -4.48 -12.10
N LEU A 62 31.13 -3.56 -11.14
CA LEU A 62 31.54 -3.83 -9.75
C LEU A 62 30.40 -4.37 -8.87
N ILE A 63 29.21 -4.52 -9.45
CA ILE A 63 28.08 -5.08 -8.72
C ILE A 63 28.29 -6.58 -8.55
N ASP A 64 28.47 -7.02 -7.31
CA ASP A 64 28.66 -8.42 -6.98
C ASP A 64 27.52 -9.30 -7.49
N SER A 65 27.88 -10.49 -8.00
CA SER A 65 26.95 -11.46 -8.55
C SER A 65 26.18 -12.23 -7.47
N GLU A 66 26.37 -11.89 -6.19
CA GLU A 66 25.63 -12.56 -5.11
C GLU A 66 24.15 -12.30 -5.25
N PRO A 67 23.30 -13.34 -5.29
CA PRO A 67 21.87 -13.17 -5.22
C PRO A 67 21.56 -12.45 -3.92
N ASN A 68 20.98 -11.26 -4.04
CA ASN A 68 20.68 -10.43 -2.90
C ASN A 68 20.06 -11.25 -1.77
N ALA A 69 20.68 -11.20 -0.61
CA ALA A 69 20.23 -11.80 0.65
C ALA A 69 18.84 -11.30 1.12
N LEU A 70 18.12 -10.62 0.26
CA LEU A 70 16.89 -9.89 0.55
C LEU A 70 15.62 -10.74 0.60
N ALA A 71 15.70 -12.01 0.28
CA ALA A 71 14.58 -12.93 0.55
C ALA A 71 14.31 -13.09 2.06
N ALA A 72 15.26 -12.67 2.92
CA ALA A 72 15.16 -12.85 4.36
C ALA A 72 14.41 -11.72 5.10
N ASP A 73 14.33 -10.51 4.52
CA ASP A 73 13.74 -9.33 5.19
C ASP A 73 12.43 -8.83 4.56
N LEU A 74 11.70 -9.71 3.87
CA LEU A 74 10.38 -9.35 3.36
C LEU A 74 9.42 -9.17 4.54
N SER A 75 8.91 -7.95 4.73
CA SER A 75 7.84 -7.70 5.69
C SER A 75 6.61 -8.56 5.36
N GLU A 76 5.78 -8.89 6.37
CA GLU A 76 4.53 -9.64 6.15
C GLU A 76 3.66 -9.04 5.03
N LEU A 77 3.70 -7.72 4.86
CA LEU A 77 2.99 -7.00 3.80
C LEU A 77 3.59 -7.25 2.40
N ALA A 78 4.92 -7.27 2.29
CA ALA A 78 5.60 -7.56 1.03
C ALA A 78 5.36 -9.01 0.60
N LEU A 79 5.44 -9.95 1.55
CA LEU A 79 5.10 -11.37 1.32
C LEU A 79 3.64 -11.54 0.90
N ALA A 80 2.70 -10.82 1.54
CA ALA A 80 1.29 -10.90 1.18
C ALA A 80 1.04 -10.39 -0.25
N ARG A 81 1.71 -9.31 -0.67
CA ARG A 81 1.62 -8.80 -2.05
C ARG A 81 2.23 -9.75 -3.05
N GLN A 82 3.41 -10.26 -2.77
CA GLN A 82 4.08 -11.22 -3.63
C GLN A 82 3.24 -12.49 -3.82
N ASN A 83 2.65 -13.00 -2.74
CA ASN A 83 1.74 -14.12 -2.80
C ASN A 83 0.48 -13.82 -3.63
N GLU A 84 -0.06 -12.61 -3.52
CA GLU A 84 -1.21 -12.20 -4.32
C GLU A 84 -0.84 -12.04 -5.80
N GLN A 85 0.31 -11.46 -6.11
CA GLN A 85 0.84 -11.39 -7.47
C GLN A 85 1.08 -12.78 -8.05
N ASN A 86 1.70 -13.68 -7.32
CA ASN A 86 1.93 -15.07 -7.73
C ASN A 86 0.62 -15.83 -7.93
N ARG A 87 -0.43 -15.53 -7.15
CA ARG A 87 -1.76 -16.12 -7.32
C ARG A 87 -2.43 -15.68 -8.63
N VAL A 88 -2.25 -14.44 -9.02
CA VAL A 88 -2.80 -13.87 -10.26
C VAL A 88 -2.00 -14.34 -11.48
N VAL A 89 -0.68 -14.50 -11.33
CA VAL A 89 0.25 -14.92 -12.39
C VAL A 89 0.63 -16.40 -12.15
N THR A 90 -0.33 -17.30 -12.19
CA THR A 90 -0.15 -18.75 -11.97
C THR A 90 0.74 -19.44 -12.99
N ASN A 91 1.19 -18.75 -14.03
CA ASN A 91 2.11 -19.22 -15.06
C ASN A 91 3.29 -18.26 -15.26
N ALA A 92 3.74 -17.60 -14.20
CA ALA A 92 5.04 -16.96 -14.23
C ALA A 92 6.07 -18.09 -14.39
N PHE A 93 6.43 -18.37 -15.62
CA PHE A 93 7.68 -19.03 -15.89
C PHE A 93 8.74 -18.13 -15.26
N ASP A 94 9.49 -18.67 -14.34
CA ASP A 94 10.79 -18.14 -13.99
C ASP A 94 11.64 -18.35 -15.24
N ASP A 95 11.48 -17.42 -16.19
CA ASP A 95 12.32 -17.34 -17.38
C ASP A 95 13.67 -16.85 -16.90
N GLY A 96 14.40 -17.75 -16.24
CA GLY A 96 15.81 -17.64 -16.05
C GLY A 96 16.48 -17.62 -17.43
N PHE A 97 16.24 -16.51 -18.18
CA PHE A 97 17.02 -16.20 -19.34
C PHE A 97 18.45 -16.11 -18.83
N GLY A 98 19.29 -17.05 -19.27
CA GLY A 98 20.69 -17.14 -18.86
C GLY A 98 21.55 -15.98 -19.37
N ASP A 99 20.95 -14.83 -19.67
CA ASP A 99 21.61 -13.61 -20.08
C ASP A 99 21.79 -12.68 -18.88
N ASP A 100 23.04 -12.41 -18.50
CA ASP A 100 23.41 -11.51 -17.41
C ASP A 100 22.84 -10.09 -17.58
N SER A 101 22.47 -9.68 -18.81
CA SER A 101 21.86 -8.38 -19.08
C SER A 101 20.47 -8.22 -18.45
N GLN A 102 19.73 -9.32 -18.28
CA GLN A 102 18.39 -9.35 -17.71
C GLN A 102 18.40 -9.62 -16.19
N ARG A 103 19.57 -9.82 -15.61
CA ARG A 103 19.70 -10.00 -14.16
C ARG A 103 19.19 -8.78 -13.42
N GLU A 104 18.21 -9.00 -12.53
CA GLU A 104 17.67 -7.96 -11.65
C GLU A 104 18.64 -7.65 -10.51
N VAL A 105 18.84 -6.37 -10.26
CA VAL A 105 19.65 -5.84 -9.18
C VAL A 105 18.83 -4.86 -8.35
N GLU A 106 19.00 -4.90 -7.04
CA GLU A 106 18.41 -3.92 -6.15
C GLU A 106 19.26 -2.67 -6.06
N LEU A 107 18.67 -1.58 -6.46
CA LEU A 107 19.22 -0.24 -6.43
C LEU A 107 18.65 0.51 -5.22
N TYR A 108 19.51 1.18 -4.49
CA TYR A 108 19.12 2.06 -3.40
C TYR A 108 19.48 3.50 -3.76
N GLU A 109 18.48 4.32 -3.98
CA GLU A 109 18.62 5.77 -4.09
C GLU A 109 18.56 6.39 -2.70
N CYS A 110 19.72 6.68 -2.13
CA CYS A 110 19.86 7.20 -0.78
C CYS A 110 19.95 8.72 -0.79
N TYR A 111 19.12 9.38 0.00
CA TYR A 111 19.17 10.83 0.22
C TYR A 111 19.55 11.08 1.68
N LEU A 112 20.69 11.74 1.89
CA LEU A 112 21.20 12.00 3.22
C LEU A 112 22.00 13.30 3.28
N PRO A 113 21.96 14.00 4.41
CA PRO A 113 22.86 15.11 4.68
C PRO A 113 24.20 14.55 5.15
N ILE A 114 25.27 14.86 4.41
CA ILE A 114 26.64 14.45 4.74
C ILE A 114 27.60 15.61 4.44
N ASP A 115 28.56 15.79 5.31
CA ASP A 115 29.70 16.70 5.10
C ASP A 115 30.80 15.91 4.37
N VAL A 116 31.06 16.23 3.10
CA VAL A 116 32.06 15.55 2.29
C VAL A 116 33.36 16.33 2.22
N ASP A 117 33.31 17.66 2.30
CA ASP A 117 34.45 18.54 2.25
C ASP A 117 35.10 18.81 3.61
N GLY A 118 34.46 18.44 4.71
CA GLY A 118 34.97 18.54 6.06
C GLY A 118 34.89 19.96 6.66
N ASP A 119 34.02 20.81 6.11
CA ASP A 119 33.81 22.17 6.59
C ASP A 119 32.89 22.26 7.83
N GLY A 120 32.30 21.14 8.25
CA GLY A 120 31.36 21.05 9.37
C GLY A 120 29.91 21.35 9.00
N ILE A 121 29.61 21.61 7.73
CA ILE A 121 28.27 21.88 7.20
C ILE A 121 27.85 20.69 6.34
N SER A 122 26.75 20.05 6.67
CA SER A 122 26.25 18.92 5.89
C SER A 122 25.49 19.37 4.64
N GLU A 123 25.83 18.81 3.51
CA GLU A 123 25.16 18.95 2.23
C GLU A 123 24.22 17.79 1.96
N TRP A 124 23.09 18.07 1.29
CA TRP A 124 22.22 17.00 0.82
C TRP A 124 22.84 16.32 -0.41
N ARG A 125 23.01 15.00 -0.31
CA ARG A 125 23.51 14.20 -1.42
C ARG A 125 22.54 13.07 -1.76
N LYS A 126 22.43 12.81 -3.06
CA LYS A 126 21.83 11.61 -3.62
C LYS A 126 22.98 10.64 -3.91
N ILE A 127 22.98 9.51 -3.23
CA ILE A 127 23.92 8.43 -3.46
C ILE A 127 23.15 7.23 -3.96
N THR A 128 23.45 6.83 -5.19
CA THR A 128 22.87 5.64 -5.82
C THR A 128 23.83 4.47 -5.64
N LYS A 129 23.38 3.42 -4.99
CA LYS A 129 24.20 2.22 -4.74
C LYS A 129 23.48 0.94 -5.11
N ALA A 130 24.23 -0.07 -5.56
CA ALA A 130 23.77 -1.43 -5.75
C ALA A 130 24.77 -2.39 -5.11
N GLY A 131 24.31 -3.21 -4.16
CA GLY A 131 25.21 -4.03 -3.38
C GLY A 131 26.31 -3.21 -2.70
N ASN A 132 27.58 -3.50 -3.00
CA ASN A 132 28.74 -2.78 -2.48
C ASN A 132 29.22 -1.64 -3.40
N ALA A 133 28.68 -1.53 -4.62
CA ALA A 133 29.10 -0.52 -5.58
C ALA A 133 28.31 0.78 -5.42
N ILE A 134 29.01 1.92 -5.40
CA ILE A 134 28.43 3.25 -5.55
C ILE A 134 28.42 3.58 -7.04
N LEU A 135 27.22 3.79 -7.58
CA LEU A 135 27.00 4.04 -9.01
C LEU A 135 26.98 5.53 -9.33
N ASP A 136 26.49 6.34 -8.38
CA ASP A 136 26.35 7.78 -8.57
C ASP A 136 26.39 8.52 -7.24
N ASN A 137 26.87 9.79 -7.24
CA ASN A 137 26.92 10.66 -6.06
C ASN A 137 26.74 12.12 -6.50
N GLU A 138 25.55 12.64 -6.35
CA GLU A 138 25.17 13.98 -6.77
C GLU A 138 24.78 14.87 -5.57
N VAL A 139 25.10 16.16 -5.67
CA VAL A 139 24.59 17.18 -4.73
C VAL A 139 23.15 17.52 -5.11
N VAL A 140 22.25 17.43 -4.15
CA VAL A 140 20.82 17.70 -4.33
C VAL A 140 20.32 18.68 -3.28
N ASP A 141 19.20 19.32 -3.53
CA ASP A 141 18.58 20.25 -2.54
C ASP A 141 17.72 19.54 -1.47
N GLY A 142 17.68 18.22 -1.48
CA GLY A 142 16.90 17.42 -0.54
C GLY A 142 16.13 16.28 -1.22
N PRO A 143 15.44 15.46 -0.42
CA PRO A 143 14.74 14.28 -0.93
C PRO A 143 13.54 14.66 -1.81
N PRO A 144 13.33 14.00 -2.97
CA PRO A 144 12.25 14.27 -3.91
C PRO A 144 10.95 13.53 -3.56
N PHE A 145 10.65 13.37 -2.28
CA PHE A 145 9.48 12.63 -1.81
C PHE A 145 8.42 13.56 -1.24
N ALA A 146 7.15 13.21 -1.46
CA ALA A 146 6.01 13.83 -0.82
C ALA A 146 5.21 12.76 -0.06
N LEU A 147 4.98 12.97 1.23
CA LEU A 147 4.29 12.01 2.09
C LEU A 147 2.86 12.46 2.33
N VAL A 148 1.93 11.53 2.12
CA VAL A 148 0.50 11.72 2.35
C VAL A 148 0.05 10.84 3.49
N SER A 149 -0.45 11.42 4.59
CA SER A 149 -0.96 10.67 5.73
C SER A 149 -2.38 11.12 6.09
N PRO A 150 -3.37 10.20 6.17
CA PRO A 150 -4.75 10.56 6.54
C PRO A 150 -4.85 11.00 8.00
N ILE A 151 -4.08 10.38 8.89
CA ILE A 151 -4.06 10.68 10.32
C ILE A 151 -2.62 10.90 10.76
N SER A 152 -2.22 12.17 10.90
CA SER A 152 -0.89 12.50 11.38
C SER A 152 -0.77 12.24 12.89
N ILE A 153 0.37 11.68 13.31
CA ILE A 153 0.73 11.50 14.71
C ILE A 153 1.81 12.51 15.04
N PRO A 154 1.62 13.35 16.06
CA PRO A 154 2.66 14.29 16.48
C PRO A 154 3.97 13.56 16.81
N GLY A 155 5.08 14.05 16.26
CA GLY A 155 6.41 13.50 16.51
C GLY A 155 6.81 12.29 15.65
N LEU A 156 5.93 11.80 14.79
CA LEU A 156 6.24 10.74 13.81
C LEU A 156 6.10 11.27 12.39
N LEU A 157 6.99 10.82 11.51
CA LEU A 157 6.93 11.14 10.09
C LEU A 157 5.75 10.44 9.42
N ILE A 158 5.59 9.16 9.69
CA ILE A 158 4.54 8.33 9.11
C ILE A 158 3.36 8.30 10.08
N GLY A 159 2.19 8.74 9.62
CA GLY A 159 0.95 8.69 10.37
C GLY A 159 0.25 7.33 10.29
N ARG A 160 -0.98 7.28 10.79
CA ARG A 160 -1.85 6.09 10.71
C ARG A 160 -2.75 6.15 9.48
N SER A 161 -3.02 4.98 8.93
CA SER A 161 -4.04 4.79 7.91
C SER A 161 -5.43 4.57 8.53
N ILE A 162 -6.48 4.66 7.73
CA ILE A 162 -7.83 4.25 8.15
C ILE A 162 -7.87 2.74 8.39
N ALA A 163 -7.08 1.97 7.65
CA ALA A 163 -6.95 0.54 7.84
C ALA A 163 -6.42 0.18 9.23
N ASP A 164 -5.46 0.95 9.78
CA ASP A 164 -4.95 0.75 11.14
C ASP A 164 -6.03 0.92 12.22
N LEU A 165 -7.03 1.74 11.96
CA LEU A 165 -8.18 1.89 12.86
C LEU A 165 -9.17 0.73 12.75
N ALA A 166 -9.35 0.19 11.55
CA ALA A 166 -10.32 -0.88 11.26
C ALA A 166 -9.76 -2.27 11.59
N MET A 167 -8.45 -2.49 11.41
CA MET A 167 -7.81 -3.81 11.54
C MET A 167 -8.03 -4.50 12.91
N PRO A 168 -7.91 -3.83 14.07
CA PRO A 168 -8.17 -4.48 15.36
C PRO A 168 -9.61 -4.97 15.48
N ILE A 169 -10.58 -4.21 14.96
CA ILE A 169 -11.99 -4.56 14.95
C ILE A 169 -12.24 -5.74 14.02
N GLN A 170 -11.63 -5.72 12.84
CA GLN A 170 -11.69 -6.80 11.88
C GLN A 170 -11.15 -8.12 12.47
N ARG A 171 -10.02 -8.07 13.19
CA ARG A 171 -9.45 -9.24 13.87
C ARG A 171 -10.40 -9.81 14.92
N ILE A 172 -11.03 -8.94 15.71
CA ILE A 172 -12.05 -9.34 16.70
C ILE A 172 -13.21 -10.02 15.99
N LYS A 173 -13.78 -9.39 14.96
CA LYS A 173 -14.91 -9.93 14.18
C LYS A 173 -14.57 -11.31 13.58
N THR A 174 -13.39 -11.44 13.00
CA THR A 174 -12.92 -12.71 12.41
C THR A 174 -12.79 -13.80 13.47
N LYS A 175 -12.26 -13.46 14.67
CA LYS A 175 -12.14 -14.41 15.78
C LYS A 175 -13.52 -14.91 16.23
N PHE A 176 -14.51 -14.02 16.37
CA PHE A 176 -15.87 -14.41 16.75
C PHE A 176 -16.56 -15.24 15.68
N LEU A 177 -16.44 -14.88 14.40
CA LEU A 177 -17.02 -15.66 13.31
C LEU A 177 -16.43 -17.06 13.23
N ARG A 178 -15.12 -17.20 13.37
CA ARG A 178 -14.45 -18.52 13.43
C ARG A 178 -14.92 -19.33 14.62
N GLY A 179 -14.99 -18.73 15.80
CA GLY A 179 -15.51 -19.43 16.99
C GLY A 179 -16.97 -19.83 16.86
N LEU A 180 -17.80 -19.06 16.17
CA LEU A 180 -19.18 -19.42 15.88
C LEU A 180 -19.25 -20.60 14.90
N ASP A 181 -18.45 -20.57 13.83
CA ASP A 181 -18.33 -21.66 12.87
C ASP A 181 -17.87 -22.96 13.54
N ASP A 182 -16.79 -22.91 14.33
CA ASP A 182 -16.28 -24.04 15.10
C ASP A 182 -17.38 -24.63 16.02
N ASN A 183 -18.14 -23.77 16.71
CA ASN A 183 -19.25 -24.20 17.56
C ASN A 183 -20.38 -24.84 16.76
N MET A 184 -20.69 -24.32 15.58
CA MET A 184 -21.70 -24.92 14.69
C MET A 184 -21.23 -26.29 14.18
N GLN A 185 -19.97 -26.43 13.81
CA GLN A 185 -19.38 -27.71 13.38
C GLN A 185 -19.41 -28.75 14.52
N ILE A 186 -19.09 -28.33 15.75
CA ILE A 186 -19.21 -29.20 16.94
C ILE A 186 -20.65 -29.63 17.20
N GLN A 187 -21.66 -28.78 16.90
CA GLN A 187 -23.06 -29.18 17.03
C GLN A 187 -23.50 -30.18 15.96
N ILE A 188 -23.03 -29.99 14.71
CA ILE A 188 -23.36 -30.88 13.59
C ILE A 188 -22.67 -32.24 13.79
N ASN A 189 -21.38 -32.21 14.18
CA ASN A 189 -20.53 -33.39 14.38
C ASN A 189 -20.08 -33.48 15.86
N GLY A 190 -21.06 -33.58 16.77
CA GLY A 190 -20.81 -33.66 18.22
C GLY A 190 -19.94 -34.85 18.58
N ARG A 191 -19.01 -34.61 19.50
CA ARG A 191 -18.23 -35.73 20.07
C ARG A 191 -19.13 -36.61 20.91
N VAL A 192 -19.03 -37.92 20.72
CA VAL A 192 -19.73 -38.92 21.49
C VAL A 192 -18.72 -39.84 22.15
N GLY A 193 -19.04 -40.30 23.35
CA GLY A 193 -18.32 -41.34 24.01
C GLY A 193 -18.80 -42.68 23.51
N LEU A 194 -17.91 -43.52 23.02
CA LEU A 194 -18.19 -44.90 22.64
C LEU A 194 -17.66 -45.83 23.71
N VAL A 195 -18.49 -46.75 24.21
CA VAL A 195 -18.05 -47.77 25.13
C VAL A 195 -17.36 -48.88 24.32
N GLU A 196 -16.08 -49.11 24.63
CA GLU A 196 -15.24 -50.07 23.94
C GLU A 196 -15.85 -51.47 23.95
N GLY A 197 -15.85 -52.15 22.80
CA GLY A 197 -16.41 -53.49 22.64
C GLY A 197 -17.95 -53.58 22.56
N LYS A 198 -18.69 -52.48 22.77
CA LYS A 198 -20.17 -52.43 22.65
C LYS A 198 -20.68 -51.83 21.36
N VAL A 199 -19.83 -51.13 20.62
CA VAL A 199 -20.17 -50.48 19.34
C VAL A 199 -19.31 -51.07 18.23
N ASN A 200 -19.88 -51.30 17.06
CA ASN A 200 -19.10 -51.63 15.87
C ASN A 200 -18.46 -50.38 15.32
N PHE A 201 -17.14 -50.22 15.50
CA PHE A 201 -16.38 -49.04 15.11
C PHE A 201 -16.41 -48.79 13.62
N ASN A 202 -16.44 -49.84 12.79
CA ASN A 202 -16.48 -49.71 11.34
C ASN A 202 -17.82 -49.13 10.89
N ASP A 203 -18.96 -49.55 11.49
CA ASP A 203 -20.26 -48.96 11.18
C ASP A 203 -20.34 -47.52 11.68
N TRP A 204 -19.66 -47.18 12.78
CA TRP A 204 -19.59 -45.82 13.31
C TRP A 204 -18.79 -44.87 12.41
N MET A 205 -17.70 -45.33 11.80
CA MET A 205 -16.88 -44.55 10.90
C MET A 205 -17.52 -44.33 9.52
N ASP A 206 -18.54 -45.10 9.17
CA ASP A 206 -19.30 -44.95 7.94
C ASP A 206 -20.35 -43.82 8.11
N ASN A 207 -19.96 -42.59 7.81
CA ASN A 207 -20.78 -41.39 8.03
C ASN A 207 -21.79 -41.16 6.89
N ARG A 208 -22.51 -42.21 6.45
CA ARG A 208 -23.58 -42.09 5.48
C ARG A 208 -24.87 -41.57 6.14
N PRO A 209 -25.54 -40.58 5.54
CA PRO A 209 -26.85 -40.13 6.01
C PRO A 209 -27.84 -41.32 6.04
N GLY A 210 -28.41 -41.60 7.22
CA GLY A 210 -29.32 -42.76 7.38
C GLY A 210 -28.64 -44.10 7.58
N GLY A 211 -27.32 -44.14 7.75
CA GLY A 211 -26.57 -45.36 8.06
C GLY A 211 -26.98 -45.97 9.41
N ALA A 212 -27.03 -47.32 9.50
CA ALA A 212 -27.33 -48.03 10.75
C ALA A 212 -26.03 -48.45 11.44
N VAL A 213 -25.91 -48.16 12.72
CA VAL A 213 -24.76 -48.54 13.57
C VAL A 213 -25.19 -49.69 14.46
N ARG A 214 -24.49 -50.80 14.44
CA ARG A 214 -24.73 -51.95 15.29
C ARG A 214 -24.20 -51.72 16.71
N ILE A 215 -25.09 -51.75 17.71
CA ILE A 215 -24.76 -51.56 19.12
C ILE A 215 -25.23 -52.77 19.92
N LYS A 216 -24.48 -53.18 20.95
CA LYS A 216 -24.87 -54.28 21.84
C LYS A 216 -25.77 -53.87 22.99
N SER A 217 -25.77 -52.61 23.38
CA SER A 217 -26.64 -52.09 24.45
C SER A 217 -26.99 -50.61 24.19
N ALA A 218 -28.12 -50.13 24.69
CA ALA A 218 -28.56 -48.77 24.53
C ALA A 218 -27.58 -47.72 25.11
N ASP A 219 -26.81 -48.08 26.14
CA ASP A 219 -25.83 -47.21 26.78
C ASP A 219 -24.45 -47.23 26.11
N ALA A 220 -24.33 -47.88 24.94
CA ALA A 220 -23.06 -48.02 24.24
C ALA A 220 -22.55 -46.70 23.64
N ILE A 221 -23.44 -45.71 23.44
CA ILE A 221 -23.14 -44.41 22.91
C ILE A 221 -23.63 -43.35 23.89
N ALA A 222 -22.73 -42.57 24.45
CA ALA A 222 -23.02 -41.48 25.35
C ALA A 222 -22.67 -40.14 24.67
N PRO A 223 -23.65 -39.23 24.44
CA PRO A 223 -23.36 -37.91 23.96
C PRO A 223 -22.54 -37.15 25.02
N ILE A 224 -21.37 -36.67 24.65
CA ILE A 224 -20.60 -35.75 25.51
C ILE A 224 -21.34 -34.41 25.48
N LYS A 225 -21.96 -34.06 26.63
CA LYS A 225 -22.66 -32.76 26.78
C LYS A 225 -21.67 -31.65 26.55
N GLN A 226 -21.74 -31.05 25.38
CA GLN A 226 -21.09 -29.78 25.08
C GLN A 226 -22.15 -28.68 25.32
N GLY A 227 -21.72 -27.59 25.98
CA GLY A 227 -22.65 -26.48 26.22
C GLY A 227 -23.21 -25.97 24.89
N LEU A 228 -24.52 -25.70 24.85
CA LEU A 228 -25.13 -25.10 23.67
C LEU A 228 -24.56 -23.71 23.47
N PRO A 229 -24.04 -23.38 22.28
CA PRO A 229 -23.55 -22.04 22.02
C PRO A 229 -24.70 -21.04 22.02
N ASP A 230 -24.49 -19.92 22.67
CA ASP A 230 -25.41 -18.80 22.60
C ASP A 230 -25.25 -18.05 21.26
N ILE A 231 -25.91 -18.53 20.23
CA ILE A 231 -25.89 -17.93 18.89
C ILE A 231 -26.51 -16.53 18.91
N ALA A 232 -27.54 -16.30 19.72
CA ALA A 232 -28.20 -15.00 19.80
C ALA A 232 -27.27 -13.95 20.42
N GLY A 233 -26.58 -14.28 21.51
CA GLY A 233 -25.58 -13.43 22.13
C GLY A 233 -24.37 -13.17 21.18
N ALA A 234 -23.94 -14.18 20.44
CA ALA A 234 -22.88 -14.01 19.46
C ALA A 234 -23.28 -13.06 18.32
N MET A 235 -24.51 -13.14 17.83
CA MET A 235 -25.01 -12.22 16.79
C MET A 235 -25.15 -10.78 17.30
N GLN A 236 -25.60 -10.57 18.54
CA GLN A 236 -25.65 -9.24 19.17
C GLN A 236 -24.23 -8.65 19.29
N LEU A 237 -23.27 -9.48 19.68
CA LEU A 237 -21.87 -9.04 19.77
C LEU A 237 -21.30 -8.64 18.41
N LEU A 238 -21.61 -9.38 17.34
CA LEU A 238 -21.19 -9.03 15.98
C LEU A 238 -21.80 -7.70 15.53
N GLN A 239 -23.08 -7.46 15.84
CA GLN A 239 -23.73 -6.16 15.55
C GLN A 239 -23.06 -5.02 16.32
N TYR A 240 -22.69 -5.23 17.58
CA TYR A 240 -21.96 -4.24 18.37
C TYR A 240 -20.57 -3.94 17.77
N VAL A 241 -19.85 -4.98 17.34
CA VAL A 241 -18.55 -4.83 16.67
C VAL A 241 -18.68 -4.06 15.34
N ASP A 242 -19.76 -4.29 14.59
CA ASP A 242 -20.05 -3.55 13.37
C ASP A 242 -20.36 -2.07 13.64
N ALA A 243 -21.14 -1.78 14.68
CA ALA A 243 -21.40 -0.41 15.13
C ALA A 243 -20.10 0.30 15.53
N MET A 244 -19.23 -0.37 16.29
CA MET A 244 -17.91 0.15 16.68
C MET A 244 -17.03 0.43 15.46
N SER A 245 -17.09 -0.41 14.43
CA SER A 245 -16.37 -0.19 13.16
C SER A 245 -16.84 1.08 12.46
N GLN A 246 -18.14 1.28 12.39
CA GLN A 246 -18.74 2.48 11.78
C GLN A 246 -18.37 3.75 12.56
N GLU A 247 -18.40 3.71 13.88
CA GLU A 247 -18.02 4.86 14.72
C GLU A 247 -16.53 5.22 14.54
N ARG A 248 -15.64 4.23 14.49
CA ARG A 248 -14.21 4.47 14.33
C ARG A 248 -13.82 4.96 12.94
N THR A 249 -14.36 4.37 11.90
CA THR A 249 -14.04 4.75 10.51
C THR A 249 -14.81 5.97 10.04
N GLY A 250 -16.01 6.20 10.59
CA GLY A 250 -16.95 7.21 10.12
C GLY A 250 -17.69 6.81 8.84
N ILE A 251 -17.47 5.59 8.34
CA ILE A 251 -18.17 5.05 7.18
C ILE A 251 -19.37 4.26 7.68
N THR A 252 -20.56 4.78 7.46
CA THR A 252 -21.82 4.16 7.89
C THR A 252 -22.51 3.49 6.70
N LYS A 253 -23.48 2.60 6.99
CA LYS A 253 -24.35 2.00 5.96
C LYS A 253 -25.05 3.07 5.13
N TYR A 254 -25.43 4.18 5.75
CA TYR A 254 -26.06 5.32 5.08
C TYR A 254 -25.15 5.98 4.05
N SER A 255 -23.86 6.11 4.32
CA SER A 255 -22.90 6.69 3.37
C SER A 255 -22.63 5.78 2.17
N GLN A 256 -22.94 4.48 2.29
CA GLN A 256 -22.77 3.47 1.23
C GLN A 256 -24.05 3.24 0.41
N GLY A 257 -25.16 3.89 0.76
CA GLY A 257 -26.44 3.69 0.08
C GLY A 257 -27.07 2.30 0.29
N LEU A 258 -26.61 1.55 1.28
CA LEU A 258 -27.01 0.14 1.51
C LEU A 258 -28.14 -0.05 2.52
N ASP A 259 -28.72 1.03 3.02
CA ASP A 259 -29.76 0.93 4.05
C ASP A 259 -31.16 1.13 3.45
N ALA A 260 -31.95 0.05 3.47
CA ALA A 260 -33.35 0.06 3.04
C ALA A 260 -34.25 0.86 3.98
N ASP A 261 -33.85 1.08 5.24
CA ASP A 261 -34.62 1.82 6.25
C ASP A 261 -34.61 3.34 6.01
N THR A 262 -33.79 3.80 5.09
CA THR A 262 -33.75 5.22 4.66
C THR A 262 -35.05 5.67 4.00
N LEU A 263 -35.89 4.76 3.53
CA LEU A 263 -37.19 5.06 2.93
C LEU A 263 -38.19 5.65 3.94
N ASN A 264 -37.98 5.44 5.24
CA ASN A 264 -38.85 5.93 6.31
C ASN A 264 -38.42 7.26 6.94
N HIS A 265 -37.24 7.81 6.50
CA HIS A 265 -36.71 9.07 7.02
C HIS A 265 -37.03 10.24 6.08
N THR A 266 -37.30 11.41 6.64
CA THR A 266 -37.48 12.63 5.85
C THR A 266 -36.19 12.99 5.08
N ALA A 267 -36.35 13.47 3.86
CA ALA A 267 -35.21 13.83 2.99
C ALA A 267 -34.18 14.77 3.68
N ASP A 268 -34.62 15.63 4.60
CA ASP A 268 -33.79 16.53 5.39
C ASP A 268 -32.97 15.78 6.46
N GLY A 269 -33.56 14.75 7.10
CA GLY A 269 -32.85 13.92 8.05
C GLY A 269 -31.72 13.15 7.41
N ILE A 270 -31.97 12.54 6.26
CA ILE A 270 -30.94 11.82 5.46
C ILE A 270 -29.82 12.76 5.03
N LYS A 271 -30.13 13.94 4.50
CA LYS A 271 -29.13 14.94 4.12
C LYS A 271 -28.23 15.35 5.29
N ARG A 272 -28.78 15.52 6.49
CA ARG A 272 -27.99 15.88 7.68
C ARG A 272 -27.07 14.76 8.15
N ILE A 273 -27.52 13.50 8.11
CA ILE A 273 -26.72 12.33 8.48
C ILE A 273 -25.59 12.12 7.48
N THR A 274 -25.91 12.16 6.18
CA THR A 274 -24.89 12.03 5.12
C THR A 274 -23.89 13.18 5.18
N ALA A 275 -24.32 14.41 5.41
CA ALA A 275 -23.43 15.56 5.54
C ALA A 275 -22.45 15.42 6.72
N ARG A 276 -22.86 14.81 7.83
CA ARG A 276 -21.96 14.55 8.97
C ARG A 276 -20.94 13.46 8.67
N ALA A 277 -21.32 12.38 7.99
CA ALA A 277 -20.41 11.34 7.55
C ALA A 277 -19.38 11.91 6.57
N ASP A 278 -19.80 12.75 5.62
CA ASP A 278 -18.93 13.41 4.66
C ASP A 278 -17.94 14.37 5.29
N LEU A 279 -18.22 14.98 6.43
CA LEU A 279 -17.31 15.91 7.10
C LEU A 279 -15.97 15.25 7.44
N ARG A 280 -15.99 13.99 7.85
CA ARG A 280 -14.75 13.26 8.21
C ARG A 280 -13.91 12.95 6.99
N VAL A 281 -14.56 12.52 5.90
CA VAL A 281 -13.90 12.29 4.61
C VAL A 281 -13.32 13.60 4.06
N LYS A 282 -14.09 14.68 4.13
CA LYS A 282 -13.62 16.03 3.74
C LYS A 282 -12.42 16.50 4.56
N MET A 283 -12.41 16.21 5.87
CA MET A 283 -11.27 16.53 6.74
C MET A 283 -10.00 15.79 6.33
N ILE A 284 -10.12 14.50 5.98
CA ILE A 284 -8.99 13.68 5.51
C ILE A 284 -8.50 14.20 4.16
N ALA A 285 -9.42 14.45 3.22
CA ALA A 285 -9.08 15.01 1.90
C ALA A 285 -8.38 16.38 2.03
N ARG A 286 -8.84 17.22 2.96
CA ARG A 286 -8.20 18.52 3.25
C ARG A 286 -6.79 18.35 3.81
N LYS A 287 -6.58 17.38 4.72
CA LYS A 287 -5.24 17.05 5.22
C LYS A 287 -4.31 16.60 4.12
N PHE A 288 -4.76 15.75 3.20
CA PHE A 288 -3.96 15.35 2.05
C PHE A 288 -3.53 16.54 1.21
N ALA A 289 -4.46 17.44 0.97
CA ALA A 289 -4.21 18.64 0.19
C ALA A 289 -3.21 19.59 0.84
N GLU A 290 -3.39 19.85 2.13
CA GLU A 290 -2.57 20.82 2.88
C GLU A 290 -1.16 20.28 3.18
N THR A 291 -0.95 18.96 3.16
CA THR A 291 0.34 18.31 3.44
C THR A 291 1.00 17.78 2.16
N GLY A 292 0.80 16.54 1.83
CA GLY A 292 1.53 15.85 0.78
C GLY A 292 1.30 16.41 -0.62
N VAL A 293 0.04 16.82 -0.95
CA VAL A 293 -0.23 17.39 -2.27
C VAL A 293 0.44 18.74 -2.43
N THR A 294 0.45 19.57 -1.39
CA THR A 294 1.17 20.86 -1.42
C THR A 294 2.67 20.64 -1.60
N ASP A 295 3.26 19.68 -0.90
CA ASP A 295 4.68 19.39 -1.01
C ASP A 295 5.02 18.78 -2.38
N LEU A 296 4.16 17.92 -2.93
CA LEU A 296 4.29 17.38 -4.27
C LEU A 296 4.33 18.50 -5.33
N PHE A 297 3.37 19.44 -5.29
CA PHE A 297 3.36 20.54 -6.24
C PHE A 297 4.56 21.48 -6.08
N ARG A 298 5.06 21.67 -4.88
CA ARG A 298 6.32 22.42 -4.66
C ARG A 298 7.52 21.73 -5.29
N LEU A 299 7.61 20.40 -5.16
CA LEU A 299 8.66 19.63 -5.81
C LEU A 299 8.57 19.72 -7.35
N ILE A 300 7.36 19.58 -7.91
CA ILE A 300 7.13 19.74 -9.35
C ILE A 300 7.55 21.13 -9.82
N GLN A 301 7.11 22.18 -9.11
CA GLN A 301 7.49 23.55 -9.45
C GLN A 301 9.01 23.73 -9.46
N LYS A 302 9.69 23.19 -8.44
CA LYS A 302 11.14 23.26 -8.33
C LYS A 302 11.83 22.55 -9.50
N LEU A 303 11.41 21.34 -9.84
CA LEU A 303 11.96 20.58 -10.97
C LEU A 303 11.74 21.31 -12.31
N LEU A 304 10.54 21.88 -12.51
CA LEU A 304 10.27 22.68 -13.71
C LEU A 304 11.14 23.92 -13.80
N MET A 305 11.37 24.62 -12.68
CA MET A 305 12.26 25.78 -12.65
C MET A 305 13.72 25.44 -12.91
N GLN A 306 14.17 24.24 -12.49
CA GLN A 306 15.54 23.78 -12.65
C GLN A 306 15.84 23.26 -14.06
N HIS A 307 14.89 22.51 -14.65
CA HIS A 307 15.16 21.73 -15.87
C HIS A 307 14.42 22.22 -17.11
N GLN A 308 13.39 23.08 -16.99
CA GLN A 308 12.63 23.55 -18.13
C GLN A 308 13.05 24.95 -18.54
N ASP A 309 13.74 25.05 -19.69
CA ASP A 309 14.21 26.32 -20.23
C ASP A 309 13.28 26.95 -21.29
N LYS A 310 12.30 26.20 -21.80
CA LYS A 310 11.42 26.62 -22.87
C LYS A 310 9.99 26.75 -22.38
N PRO A 311 9.24 27.75 -22.85
CA PRO A 311 7.81 27.83 -22.59
C PRO A 311 7.10 26.59 -23.15
N MET A 312 6.12 26.07 -22.41
CA MET A 312 5.27 24.96 -22.80
C MET A 312 3.83 25.38 -22.79
N SER A 313 3.08 25.03 -23.83
CA SER A 313 1.65 25.26 -23.89
C SER A 313 0.91 24.05 -23.32
N ILE A 314 0.12 24.27 -22.27
CA ILE A 314 -0.68 23.22 -21.63
C ILE A 314 -2.16 23.46 -21.92
N ALA A 315 -2.85 22.41 -22.38
CA ALA A 315 -4.28 22.45 -22.57
C ALA A 315 -5.00 22.33 -21.21
N LEU A 316 -5.71 23.38 -20.84
CA LEU A 316 -6.66 23.34 -19.74
C LEU A 316 -8.00 22.74 -20.19
N SER A 317 -8.81 22.27 -19.23
CA SER A 317 -10.16 21.79 -19.53
C SER A 317 -10.95 22.83 -20.33
N LYS A 318 -11.73 22.39 -21.34
CA LYS A 318 -12.52 23.22 -22.28
C LYS A 318 -11.72 23.91 -23.40
N GLY A 319 -10.58 23.33 -23.83
CA GLY A 319 -9.88 23.78 -25.03
C GLY A 319 -9.14 25.13 -24.89
N LYS A 320 -8.95 25.62 -23.69
CA LYS A 320 -8.08 26.78 -23.44
C LYS A 320 -6.64 26.29 -23.28
N TRP A 321 -5.76 26.88 -24.11
CA TRP A 321 -4.31 26.67 -23.99
C TRP A 321 -3.72 27.82 -23.17
N VAL A 322 -2.82 27.47 -22.26
CA VAL A 322 -2.08 28.44 -21.44
C VAL A 322 -0.59 28.17 -21.65
N ASP A 323 0.13 29.18 -22.00
CA ASP A 323 1.57 29.16 -22.14
C ASP A 323 2.18 29.34 -20.75
N ILE A 324 2.99 28.36 -20.36
CA ILE A 324 3.68 28.34 -19.08
C ILE A 324 5.16 28.50 -19.35
N ASP A 325 5.75 29.58 -18.85
CA ASP A 325 7.20 29.80 -18.85
C ASP A 325 7.74 29.74 -17.43
N PRO A 326 8.41 28.64 -17.04
CA PRO A 326 8.94 28.47 -15.69
C PRO A 326 9.98 29.53 -15.30
N ARG A 327 10.61 30.18 -16.26
CA ARG A 327 11.60 31.25 -15.98
C ARG A 327 10.99 32.47 -15.29
N VAL A 328 9.72 32.74 -15.55
CA VAL A 328 8.96 33.81 -14.90
C VAL A 328 8.75 33.52 -13.41
N TRP A 329 8.77 32.26 -13.00
CA TRP A 329 8.54 31.83 -11.64
C TRP A 329 9.79 31.89 -10.74
N ARG A 330 10.97 32.11 -11.30
CA ARG A 330 12.26 32.09 -10.55
C ARG A 330 12.29 33.03 -9.34
N ASN A 331 11.47 34.05 -9.34
CA ASN A 331 11.36 35.02 -8.23
C ASN A 331 10.07 34.88 -7.41
N GLN A 332 9.26 33.84 -7.67
CA GLN A 332 7.98 33.63 -7.00
C GLN A 332 8.05 32.38 -6.13
N TYR A 333 8.35 32.57 -4.84
CA TYR A 333 8.53 31.46 -3.89
C TYR A 333 7.27 31.02 -3.16
N SER A 334 6.14 31.73 -3.34
CA SER A 334 4.89 31.42 -2.65
C SER A 334 3.92 30.71 -3.57
N MET A 335 3.68 29.43 -3.30
CA MET A 335 2.62 28.66 -3.97
C MET A 335 1.52 28.33 -2.96
N LYS A 336 0.29 28.62 -3.32
CA LYS A 336 -0.90 28.21 -2.59
C LYS A 336 -1.63 27.14 -3.39
N VAL A 337 -1.68 25.91 -2.84
CA VAL A 337 -2.50 24.86 -3.40
C VAL A 337 -3.91 24.96 -2.85
N VAL A 338 -4.88 25.14 -3.72
CA VAL A 338 -6.30 25.18 -3.35
C VAL A 338 -6.97 23.91 -3.84
N VAL A 339 -7.48 23.12 -2.92
CA VAL A 339 -8.28 21.94 -3.27
C VAL A 339 -9.74 22.34 -3.32
N GLY A 340 -10.29 22.29 -4.52
CA GLY A 340 -11.72 22.43 -4.72
C GLY A 340 -12.44 21.21 -4.17
N THR A 341 -13.10 21.36 -3.03
CA THR A 341 -13.98 20.32 -2.48
C THR A 341 -15.31 20.28 -3.23
N GLY A 342 -15.31 20.27 -4.55
CA GLY A 342 -16.45 19.91 -5.40
C GLY A 342 -17.87 20.32 -4.96
N THR A 343 -18.02 21.40 -4.22
CA THR A 343 -19.35 21.97 -3.97
C THR A 343 -19.83 22.65 -5.24
N ARG A 344 -20.61 21.95 -6.04
CA ARG A 344 -21.58 22.57 -6.94
C ARG A 344 -22.79 23.03 -6.16
#